data_9a72de40f7a3be5526f3368c71b28cbf
#
_entry.id   9a72de40f7a3be5526f3368c71b28cbf
#
_cell.length_a   1.000
_cell.length_b   1.000
_cell.length_c   1.000
_cell.angle_alpha   90.00
_cell.angle_beta   90.00
_cell.angle_gamma   90.00
#
_symmetry.space_group_name_H-M   'P 1'
#
loop_
_entity.id
_entity.type
_entity.pdbx_description
1 polymer ?
#
loop_
_entity_poly.entity_id
_entity_poly.type
_entity_poly.pdbx_seq_one_letter_code
_entity_poly.pdbx_strand_id
1 'polypeptide(L)'
;DVHLRVIPDAPQSLRHNMFVTVHTGSSEAIARLRLLEGDRVEPGQTTWAQLKLETPLAVAKSDYFVIRSNLTTLGGGNIVDTHARRPRRNHLPTIERLETMEKGSDREILLKTIEMSEPSGFVDIVNRANLNPDMAKDELSGMGCEGLVVTLGNGAIRNGTRFYTSGGWTA
;
A
#
# COMPACT_ATOMS: atom_id res chain seq x y z
N ASP A 1 -3.60 0.98 3.35
CA ASP A 1 -4.25 -0.24 2.85
C ASP A 1 -3.56 -1.47 3.43
N VAL A 2 -4.31 -2.50 3.70
CA VAL A 2 -3.83 -3.70 4.38
C VAL A 2 -4.34 -4.97 3.70
N HIS A 3 -3.58 -6.04 3.83
CA HIS A 3 -4.03 -7.39 3.53
C HIS A 3 -4.50 -8.03 4.82
N LEU A 4 -5.79 -8.30 4.93
CA LEU A 4 -6.46 -8.72 6.16
C LEU A 4 -6.94 -10.16 6.06
N ARG A 5 -6.61 -10.97 7.07
CA ARG A 5 -7.16 -12.31 7.26
C ARG A 5 -8.04 -12.34 8.49
N VAL A 6 -9.26 -12.83 8.35
CA VAL A 6 -10.15 -13.11 9.48
C VAL A 6 -9.78 -14.46 10.07
N ILE A 7 -9.60 -14.55 11.39
CA ILE A 7 -9.27 -15.83 12.02
C ILE A 7 -10.44 -16.81 11.89
N PRO A 8 -10.17 -18.13 11.73
CA PRO A 8 -11.24 -19.13 11.56
C PRO A 8 -12.22 -19.17 12.74
N ASP A 9 -11.74 -18.89 13.95
CA ASP A 9 -12.53 -18.93 15.18
C ASP A 9 -13.16 -17.56 15.55
N ALA A 10 -13.16 -16.60 14.61
CA ALA A 10 -13.78 -15.31 14.85
C ALA A 10 -15.28 -15.48 15.14
N PRO A 11 -15.81 -14.84 16.20
CA PRO A 11 -17.20 -15.04 16.60
C PRO A 11 -18.20 -14.38 15.66
N GLN A 12 -17.70 -13.52 14.74
CA GLN A 12 -18.51 -12.79 13.78
C GLN A 12 -17.73 -12.49 12.51
N SER A 13 -18.46 -12.29 11.43
CA SER A 13 -17.90 -11.81 10.16
C SER A 13 -17.55 -10.33 10.25
N LEU A 14 -16.58 -9.91 9.45
CA LEU A 14 -16.27 -8.50 9.27
C LEU A 14 -17.23 -7.89 8.24
N ARG A 15 -17.67 -6.67 8.51
CA ARG A 15 -18.54 -5.91 7.61
C ARG A 15 -17.91 -4.60 7.19
N HIS A 16 -18.24 -4.17 5.99
CA HIS A 16 -17.84 -2.86 5.50
C HIS A 16 -18.32 -1.74 6.45
N ASN A 17 -17.45 -0.79 6.74
CA ASN A 17 -17.67 0.35 7.63
C ASN A 17 -17.83 0.04 9.14
N MET A 18 -17.59 -1.20 9.58
CA MET A 18 -17.58 -1.45 11.02
C MET A 18 -16.37 -0.80 11.71
N PHE A 19 -16.52 -0.50 12.98
CA PHE A 19 -15.42 -0.02 13.83
C PHE A 19 -14.68 -1.20 14.45
N VAL A 20 -13.37 -1.10 14.46
CA VAL A 20 -12.46 -2.08 15.09
C VAL A 20 -11.33 -1.34 15.81
N THR A 21 -10.72 -1.98 16.79
CA THR A 21 -9.47 -1.50 17.38
C THR A 21 -8.31 -2.17 16.67
N VAL A 22 -7.39 -1.37 16.14
CA VAL A 22 -6.17 -1.83 15.47
C VAL A 22 -5.03 -1.79 16.46
N HIS A 23 -4.32 -2.88 16.59
CA HIS A 23 -3.10 -3.01 17.40
C HIS A 23 -1.92 -3.28 16.47
N THR A 24 -0.86 -2.50 16.63
CA THR A 24 0.41 -2.71 15.91
C THR A 24 1.58 -2.31 16.81
N GLY A 25 2.52 -3.22 17.02
CA GLY A 25 3.56 -3.04 18.02
C GLY A 25 2.95 -2.81 19.41
N SER A 26 3.34 -1.75 20.08
CA SER A 26 2.79 -1.33 21.39
C SER A 26 1.68 -0.26 21.30
N SER A 27 1.25 0.06 20.09
CA SER A 27 0.29 1.14 19.83
C SER A 27 -1.08 0.59 19.41
N GLU A 28 -2.12 1.35 19.71
CA GLU A 28 -3.49 1.01 19.32
C GLU A 28 -4.26 2.24 18.87
N ALA A 29 -5.21 2.05 17.96
CA ALA A 29 -6.15 3.10 17.54
C ALA A 29 -7.48 2.50 17.10
N ILE A 30 -8.54 3.27 17.24
CA ILE A 30 -9.84 2.93 16.65
C ILE A 30 -9.76 3.23 15.16
N ALA A 31 -10.28 2.31 14.36
CA ALA A 31 -10.34 2.43 12.91
C ALA A 31 -11.72 2.04 12.37
N ARG A 32 -12.10 2.69 11.28
CA ARG A 32 -13.21 2.24 10.46
C ARG A 32 -12.67 1.30 9.39
N LEU A 33 -13.18 0.07 9.38
CA LEU A 33 -12.80 -0.95 8.41
C LEU A 33 -13.53 -0.73 7.08
N ARG A 34 -12.80 -0.41 6.03
CA ARG A 34 -13.32 -0.30 4.67
C ARG A 34 -12.87 -1.50 3.85
N LEU A 35 -13.79 -2.41 3.55
CA LEU A 35 -13.52 -3.51 2.65
C LEU A 35 -13.39 -2.97 1.22
N LEU A 36 -12.35 -3.37 0.50
CA LEU A 36 -12.12 -2.98 -0.88
C LEU A 36 -12.87 -3.88 -1.86
N GLU A 37 -13.22 -5.09 -1.42
CA GLU A 37 -14.03 -6.06 -2.17
C GLU A 37 -15.19 -6.52 -1.30
N GLY A 38 -16.37 -6.60 -1.89
CA GLY A 38 -17.58 -7.07 -1.21
C GLY A 38 -17.98 -6.22 0.01
N ASP A 39 -18.99 -6.65 0.71
CA ASP A 39 -19.52 -5.96 1.90
C ASP A 39 -19.31 -6.75 3.19
N ARG A 40 -18.87 -7.99 3.08
CA ARG A 40 -18.68 -8.90 4.21
C ARG A 40 -17.53 -9.87 3.94
N VAL A 41 -16.82 -10.25 5.00
CA VAL A 41 -15.76 -11.26 4.99
C VAL A 41 -16.02 -12.25 6.12
N GLU A 42 -16.08 -13.52 5.77
CA GLU A 42 -16.35 -14.60 6.72
C GLU A 42 -15.09 -15.05 7.46
N PRO A 43 -15.23 -15.67 8.64
CA PRO A 43 -14.10 -16.29 9.33
C PRO A 43 -13.30 -17.21 8.43
N GLY A 44 -11.97 -17.13 8.49
CA GLY A 44 -11.04 -17.90 7.66
C GLY A 44 -10.73 -17.30 6.29
N GLN A 45 -11.45 -16.29 5.85
CA GLN A 45 -11.22 -15.61 4.57
C GLN A 45 -10.19 -14.49 4.69
N THR A 46 -9.59 -14.14 3.55
CA THR A 46 -8.70 -12.99 3.36
C THR A 46 -9.34 -11.95 2.47
N THR A 47 -9.00 -10.69 2.69
CA THR A 47 -9.49 -9.57 1.87
C THR A 47 -8.51 -8.41 1.87
N TRP A 48 -8.66 -7.55 0.89
CA TRP A 48 -8.04 -6.23 0.88
C TRP A 48 -8.93 -5.23 1.59
N ALA A 49 -8.34 -4.46 2.48
CA ALA A 49 -9.08 -3.46 3.25
C ALA A 49 -8.27 -2.18 3.44
N GLN A 50 -8.98 -1.10 3.76
CA GLN A 50 -8.40 0.14 4.24
C GLN A 50 -8.85 0.36 5.68
N LEU A 51 -7.90 0.58 6.57
CA LEU A 51 -8.14 0.99 7.95
C LEU A 51 -8.06 2.51 8.03
N LYS A 52 -9.21 3.15 8.18
CA LYS A 52 -9.27 4.60 8.42
C LYS A 52 -9.15 4.85 9.92
N LEU A 53 -7.96 5.20 10.36
CA LEU A 53 -7.64 5.46 11.75
C LEU A 53 -8.28 6.76 12.25
N GLU A 54 -8.78 6.77 13.48
CA GLU A 54 -9.23 8.00 14.15
C GLU A 54 -8.05 8.82 14.67
N THR A 55 -6.98 8.14 15.11
CA THR A 55 -5.72 8.76 15.53
C THR A 55 -4.56 8.18 14.73
N PRO A 56 -3.57 8.99 14.34
CA PRO A 56 -2.42 8.50 13.60
C PRO A 56 -1.63 7.45 14.38
N LEU A 57 -1.16 6.43 13.68
CA LEU A 57 -0.21 5.43 14.19
C LEU A 57 1.08 5.48 13.37
N ALA A 58 2.20 5.34 14.05
CA ALA A 58 3.48 5.17 13.38
C ALA A 58 3.61 3.72 12.90
N VAL A 59 3.50 3.52 11.61
CA VAL A 59 3.53 2.20 10.96
C VAL A 59 4.41 2.23 9.73
N ALA A 60 4.99 1.09 9.39
CA ALA A 60 5.75 0.87 8.17
C ALA A 60 5.09 -0.21 7.30
N LYS A 61 5.48 -0.23 6.02
CA LYS A 61 5.11 -1.32 5.12
C LYS A 61 5.62 -2.65 5.69
N SER A 62 4.82 -3.68 5.59
CA SER A 62 5.06 -5.03 6.11
C SER A 62 4.93 -5.19 7.62
N ASP A 63 4.63 -4.13 8.36
CA ASP A 63 4.29 -4.28 9.78
C ASP A 63 3.05 -5.14 9.94
N TYR A 64 3.07 -5.97 10.98
CA TYR A 64 1.90 -6.76 11.36
C TYR A 64 0.94 -5.93 12.18
N PHE A 65 -0.34 -6.19 12.00
CA PHE A 65 -1.41 -5.62 12.82
C PHE A 65 -2.41 -6.69 13.22
N VAL A 66 -3.14 -6.42 14.28
CA VAL A 66 -4.26 -7.22 14.76
C VAL A 66 -5.48 -6.31 14.90
N ILE A 67 -6.66 -6.81 14.52
CA ILE A 67 -7.92 -6.12 14.75
C ILE A 67 -8.75 -6.84 15.80
N ARG A 68 -9.35 -6.04 16.67
CA ARG A 68 -10.20 -6.52 17.76
C ARG A 68 -11.51 -5.77 17.78
N SER A 69 -12.55 -6.45 18.26
CA SER A 69 -13.81 -5.84 18.65
C SER A 69 -14.03 -6.15 20.11
N ASN A 70 -14.17 -5.13 20.94
CA ASN A 70 -14.16 -5.28 22.40
C ASN A 70 -12.89 -6.03 22.84
N LEU A 71 -13.06 -7.18 23.51
CA LEU A 71 -11.96 -8.00 24.00
C LEU A 71 -11.60 -9.17 23.07
N THR A 72 -12.26 -9.29 21.90
CA THR A 72 -12.12 -10.43 21.01
C THR A 72 -11.30 -10.08 19.80
N THR A 73 -10.29 -10.90 19.50
CA THR A 73 -9.52 -10.80 18.25
C THR A 73 -10.35 -11.31 17.08
N LEU A 74 -10.44 -10.52 16.01
CA LEU A 74 -11.19 -10.85 14.81
C LEU A 74 -10.30 -11.27 13.66
N GLY A 75 -9.11 -10.71 13.57
CA GLY A 75 -8.18 -10.97 12.49
C GLY A 75 -6.92 -10.15 12.60
N GLY A 76 -6.15 -10.15 11.54
CA GLY A 76 -4.91 -9.41 11.42
C GLY A 76 -4.30 -9.59 10.05
N GLY A 77 -3.12 -9.06 9.86
CA GLY A 77 -2.40 -9.17 8.60
C GLY A 77 -1.23 -8.21 8.52
N ASN A 78 -0.92 -7.81 7.30
CA ASN A 78 0.21 -6.96 6.99
C ASN A 78 -0.24 -5.61 6.43
N ILE A 79 0.47 -4.57 6.81
CA ILE A 79 0.31 -3.23 6.23
C ILE A 79 1.04 -3.22 4.89
N VAL A 80 0.33 -2.83 3.84
CA VAL A 80 0.85 -2.83 2.45
C VAL A 80 1.12 -1.41 1.97
N ASP A 81 0.22 -0.47 2.25
CA ASP A 81 0.37 0.93 1.86
C ASP A 81 0.01 1.86 3.03
N THR A 82 1.00 2.57 3.54
CA THR A 82 0.85 3.50 4.67
C THR A 82 0.35 4.89 4.25
N HIS A 83 0.42 5.22 2.96
CA HIS A 83 0.02 6.52 2.40
C HIS A 83 -1.18 6.42 1.46
N ALA A 84 -2.02 5.40 1.67
CA ALA A 84 -3.15 5.13 0.81
C ALA A 84 -4.15 6.30 0.77
N ARG A 85 -4.50 6.70 -0.44
CA ARG A 85 -5.65 7.58 -0.68
C ARG A 85 -6.93 6.74 -0.60
N ARG A 86 -8.08 7.40 -0.53
CA ARG A 86 -9.36 6.71 -0.55
C ARG A 86 -9.53 5.93 -1.86
N PRO A 87 -9.40 4.59 -1.88
CA PRO A 87 -9.51 3.79 -3.09
C PRO A 87 -10.97 3.64 -3.51
N ARG A 88 -11.18 3.34 -4.77
CA ARG A 88 -12.47 2.85 -5.25
C ARG A 88 -12.65 1.39 -4.80
N ARG A 89 -13.83 1.08 -4.31
CA ARG A 89 -14.20 -0.31 -3.96
C ARG A 89 -14.52 -1.11 -5.22
N ASN A 90 -14.30 -2.41 -5.15
CA ASN A 90 -14.52 -3.35 -6.27
C ASN A 90 -13.83 -2.90 -7.55
N HIS A 91 -12.64 -2.31 -7.43
CA HIS A 91 -11.87 -1.77 -8.53
C HIS A 91 -10.61 -2.61 -8.73
N LEU A 92 -10.62 -3.47 -9.74
CA LEU A 92 -9.56 -4.43 -10.01
C LEU A 92 -8.16 -3.80 -10.09
N PRO A 93 -7.93 -2.66 -10.77
CA PRO A 93 -6.62 -2.03 -10.79
C PRO A 93 -6.08 -1.65 -9.41
N THR A 94 -6.96 -1.30 -8.45
CA THR A 94 -6.56 -1.04 -7.07
C THR A 94 -6.05 -2.31 -6.39
N ILE A 95 -6.73 -3.42 -6.58
CA ILE A 95 -6.35 -4.72 -6.00
C ILE A 95 -5.03 -5.20 -6.61
N GLU A 96 -4.89 -5.15 -7.93
CA GLU A 96 -3.64 -5.53 -8.63
C GLU A 96 -2.44 -4.70 -8.16
N ARG A 97 -2.64 -3.39 -7.94
CA ARG A 97 -1.61 -2.52 -7.36
C ARG A 97 -1.19 -2.98 -5.97
N LEU A 98 -2.14 -3.30 -5.11
CA LEU A 98 -1.88 -3.76 -3.75
C LEU A 98 -1.17 -5.12 -3.73
N GLU A 99 -1.56 -6.05 -4.59
CA GLU A 99 -0.88 -7.34 -4.75
C GLU A 99 0.57 -7.15 -5.20
N THR A 100 0.82 -6.26 -6.14
CA THR A 100 2.18 -5.91 -6.59
C THR A 100 2.99 -5.29 -5.45
N MET A 101 2.40 -4.38 -4.66
CA MET A 101 3.08 -3.77 -3.52
C MET A 101 3.41 -4.78 -2.41
N GLU A 102 2.57 -5.78 -2.21
CA GLU A 102 2.80 -6.82 -1.20
C GLU A 102 3.88 -7.82 -1.61
N LYS A 103 3.84 -8.28 -2.86
CA LYS A 103 4.65 -9.41 -3.36
C LYS A 103 5.78 -9.01 -4.29
N GLY A 104 5.71 -7.81 -4.86
CA GLY A 104 6.66 -7.32 -5.84
C GLY A 104 8.01 -6.97 -5.22
N SER A 105 9.06 -7.05 -6.04
CA SER A 105 10.35 -6.44 -5.71
C SER A 105 10.21 -4.92 -5.66
N ASP A 106 11.14 -4.25 -4.96
CA ASP A 106 11.17 -2.78 -4.89
C ASP A 106 11.16 -2.15 -6.28
N ARG A 107 11.82 -2.81 -7.22
CA ARG A 107 11.86 -2.43 -8.64
C ARG A 107 10.50 -2.46 -9.33
N GLU A 108 9.73 -3.55 -9.16
CA GLU A 108 8.37 -3.69 -9.70
C GLU A 108 7.42 -2.67 -9.08
N ILE A 109 7.55 -2.44 -7.77
CA ILE A 109 6.77 -1.44 -7.05
C ILE A 109 7.04 -0.03 -7.59
N LEU A 110 8.31 0.30 -7.82
CA LEU A 110 8.71 1.59 -8.42
C LEU A 110 8.16 1.77 -9.83
N LEU A 111 8.33 0.77 -10.71
CA LEU A 111 7.79 0.81 -12.07
C LEU A 111 6.29 1.03 -12.08
N LYS A 112 5.55 0.25 -11.31
CA LYS A 112 4.09 0.37 -11.21
C LYS A 112 3.65 1.73 -10.66
N THR A 113 4.39 2.25 -9.69
CA THR A 113 4.12 3.58 -9.10
C THR A 113 4.31 4.68 -10.14
N ILE A 114 5.35 4.59 -10.96
CA ILE A 114 5.62 5.56 -12.04
C ILE A 114 4.51 5.46 -13.09
N GLU A 115 4.21 4.28 -13.63
CA GLU A 115 3.15 4.06 -14.63
C GLU A 115 1.82 4.69 -14.23
N MET A 116 1.44 4.59 -12.96
CA MET A 116 0.16 5.09 -12.46
C MET A 116 0.12 6.60 -12.22
N SER A 117 1.25 7.25 -12.17
CA SER A 117 1.35 8.65 -11.77
C SER A 117 2.25 9.51 -12.65
N GLU A 118 2.60 9.06 -13.84
CA GLU A 118 3.42 9.81 -14.82
C GLU A 118 2.81 11.17 -15.17
N PRO A 119 3.59 12.22 -15.22
CA PRO A 119 4.99 12.38 -14.80
C PRO A 119 5.10 12.53 -13.28
N SER A 120 5.95 11.74 -12.62
CA SER A 120 6.10 11.75 -11.17
C SER A 120 7.44 12.30 -10.71
N GLY A 121 7.42 13.07 -9.63
CA GLY A 121 8.63 13.51 -8.94
C GLY A 121 9.20 12.42 -8.02
N PHE A 122 10.50 12.47 -7.74
CA PHE A 122 11.17 11.49 -6.88
C PHE A 122 10.49 11.33 -5.51
N VAL A 123 10.17 12.43 -4.84
CA VAL A 123 9.54 12.42 -3.52
C VAL A 123 8.15 11.76 -3.56
N ASP A 124 7.38 12.03 -4.60
CA ASP A 124 6.04 11.44 -4.76
C ASP A 124 6.12 9.94 -5.00
N ILE A 125 7.09 9.49 -5.80
CA ILE A 125 7.33 8.06 -6.08
C ILE A 125 7.71 7.33 -4.79
N VAL A 126 8.69 7.86 -4.05
CA VAL A 126 9.17 7.26 -2.80
C VAL A 126 8.06 7.14 -1.77
N ASN A 127 7.28 8.21 -1.59
CA ASN A 127 6.16 8.23 -0.65
C ASN A 127 5.05 7.24 -1.04
N ARG A 128 4.71 7.17 -2.32
CA ARG A 128 3.67 6.25 -2.83
C ARG A 128 4.10 4.80 -2.82
N ALA A 129 5.36 4.53 -3.16
CA ALA A 129 5.95 3.20 -3.11
C ALA A 129 6.25 2.75 -1.67
N ASN A 130 6.30 3.70 -0.73
CA ASN A 130 6.65 3.47 0.68
C ASN A 130 8.00 2.76 0.85
N LEU A 131 8.99 3.22 0.09
CA LEU A 131 10.35 2.69 0.09
C LEU A 131 11.33 3.65 0.78
N ASN A 132 12.47 3.11 1.18
CA ASN A 132 13.58 3.93 1.64
C ASN A 132 14.10 4.81 0.49
N PRO A 133 14.28 6.14 0.68
CA PRO A 133 14.73 7.04 -0.37
C PRO A 133 16.06 6.66 -1.03
N ASP A 134 17.04 6.18 -0.24
CA ASP A 134 18.36 5.82 -0.76
C ASP A 134 18.27 4.56 -1.65
N MET A 135 17.54 3.54 -1.20
CA MET A 135 17.30 2.33 -1.99
C MET A 135 16.51 2.63 -3.26
N ALA A 136 15.46 3.44 -3.15
CA ALA A 136 14.66 3.85 -4.30
C ALA A 136 15.51 4.61 -5.34
N LYS A 137 16.44 5.45 -4.89
CA LYS A 137 17.35 6.18 -5.75
C LYS A 137 18.31 5.26 -6.52
N ASP A 138 18.87 4.27 -5.84
CA ASP A 138 19.78 3.30 -6.45
C ASP A 138 19.03 2.44 -7.49
N GLU A 139 17.84 1.95 -7.17
CA GLU A 139 17.00 1.19 -8.10
C GLU A 139 16.56 2.01 -9.31
N LEU A 140 16.11 3.26 -9.11
CA LEU A 140 15.72 4.15 -10.20
C LEU A 140 16.91 4.49 -11.12
N SER A 141 18.10 4.65 -10.54
CA SER A 141 19.33 4.86 -11.33
C SER A 141 19.64 3.64 -12.19
N GLY A 142 19.55 2.44 -11.65
CA GLY A 142 19.72 1.17 -12.38
C GLY A 142 18.70 1.02 -13.51
N MET A 143 17.43 1.29 -13.23
CA MET A 143 16.37 1.24 -14.25
C MET A 143 16.53 2.28 -15.36
N GLY A 144 17.08 3.44 -15.03
CA GLY A 144 17.44 4.47 -16.01
C GLY A 144 18.55 4.00 -16.97
N CYS A 145 19.58 3.36 -16.44
CA CYS A 145 20.66 2.76 -17.24
C CYS A 145 20.16 1.64 -18.17
N GLU A 146 19.17 0.88 -17.73
CA GLU A 146 18.54 -0.20 -18.52
C GLU A 146 17.49 0.30 -19.52
N GLY A 147 17.14 1.59 -19.48
CA GLY A 147 16.16 2.18 -20.37
C GLY A 147 14.70 1.86 -20.02
N LEU A 148 14.43 1.35 -18.83
CA LEU A 148 13.06 1.09 -18.33
C LEU A 148 12.36 2.35 -17.86
N VAL A 149 13.13 3.29 -17.37
CA VAL A 149 12.66 4.58 -16.85
C VAL A 149 13.44 5.71 -17.53
N VAL A 150 12.72 6.73 -17.95
CA VAL A 150 13.31 7.95 -18.55
C VAL A 150 13.21 9.08 -17.54
N THR A 151 14.32 9.78 -17.32
CA THR A 151 14.37 10.96 -16.46
C THR A 151 14.48 12.23 -17.27
N LEU A 152 13.70 13.25 -16.92
CA LEU A 152 13.90 14.58 -17.44
C LEU A 152 14.91 15.33 -16.58
N GLY A 153 16.08 15.59 -17.12
CA GLY A 153 17.18 16.30 -16.50
C GLY A 153 18.52 15.58 -16.72
N ASN A 154 19.57 16.35 -16.90
CA ASN A 154 20.92 15.82 -17.03
C ASN A 154 21.57 15.69 -15.66
N GLY A 155 21.84 14.48 -15.21
CA GLY A 155 22.65 14.24 -14.02
C GLY A 155 21.98 13.41 -12.92
N ALA A 156 22.50 13.55 -11.70
CA ALA A 156 22.05 12.78 -10.54
C ALA A 156 20.57 13.02 -10.20
N ILE A 157 19.89 11.97 -9.75
CA ILE A 157 18.51 12.06 -9.28
C ILE A 157 18.40 13.04 -8.11
N ARG A 158 17.54 14.03 -8.25
CA ARG A 158 17.25 15.07 -7.25
C ARG A 158 15.74 15.14 -6.99
N ASN A 159 15.33 15.84 -5.95
CA ASN A 159 13.92 15.98 -5.59
C ASN A 159 13.02 16.54 -6.71
N GLY A 160 13.60 17.32 -7.65
CA GLY A 160 12.90 17.86 -8.81
C GLY A 160 12.94 16.99 -10.08
N THR A 161 13.67 15.85 -10.06
CA THR A 161 13.74 14.94 -11.21
C THR A 161 12.38 14.31 -11.47
N ARG A 162 11.92 14.35 -12.73
CA ARG A 162 10.67 13.71 -13.15
C ARG A 162 10.96 12.42 -13.88
N PHE A 163 10.12 11.43 -13.62
CA PHE A 163 10.26 10.07 -14.12
C PHE A 163 9.08 9.70 -15.00
N TYR A 164 9.38 8.97 -16.05
CA TYR A 164 8.43 8.36 -16.98
C TYR A 164 8.85 6.92 -17.21
N THR A 165 7.92 6.03 -17.50
CA THR A 165 8.27 4.75 -18.06
C THR A 165 8.69 4.92 -19.52
N SER A 166 9.46 3.97 -20.06
CA SER A 166 9.86 3.98 -21.48
C SER A 166 8.64 3.95 -22.41
N GLY A 167 7.55 3.30 -22.00
CA GLY A 167 6.28 3.28 -22.73
C GLY A 167 5.52 4.61 -22.67
N GLY A 168 5.49 5.25 -21.52
CA GLY A 168 4.82 6.55 -21.34
C GLY A 168 5.52 7.72 -22.05
N TRP A 169 6.84 7.64 -22.20
CA TRP A 169 7.63 8.67 -22.90
C TRP A 169 7.39 8.69 -24.41
N THR A 170 7.08 7.55 -25.02
CA THR A 170 6.84 7.44 -26.46
C THR A 170 5.40 7.73 -26.89
N ALA A 171 4.52 7.87 -25.94
CA ALA A 171 3.12 8.27 -26.16
C ALA A 171 2.96 9.78 -26.12
#